data_4fcfdbedf27df20e52cf0c3816a6bb59
#
_entry.id   4fcfdbedf27df20e52cf0c3816a6bb59
#
_cell.length_a   1.000
_cell.length_b   1.000
_cell.length_c   1.000
_cell.angle_alpha   90.00
_cell.angle_beta   90.00
_cell.angle_gamma   90.00
#
_symmetry.space_group_name_H-M   'P 1'
#
loop_
_entity.id
_entity.type
_entity.pdbx_description
1 polymer ?
#
loop_
_entity_poly.entity_id
_entity_poly.type
_entity_poly.pdbx_seq_one_letter_code
_entity_poly.pdbx_strand_id
1 'polypeptide(L)'
;NEFWKRTAKFWMKLFGINFAIGVATGLILEFEFGTNWSNYSWFVGDIFGAPLAIEGILAFFMEATFIAVMFFGWEKVSKRFHLASTWLTGLGATISAWWILVANAWMQHPVGMEFNPDTVRNEMVDFWAVATSPVAVNKFFHTVLSGWVLGGVFVVGIGCWYLLKKRNREFALASIKIGAIFGLVASLLSVWTGDGSGYQIAQTQPMKLAAVEGLYEGGTNVGLVGIGMLNPEKKTYNDGKEPFLFRIEIPSMLSFLAERDANAYVPGITNIIEGGYQQKDGTIALSAAEKIERGKTAIGALAAYRAAKSAGNEEDAQVAYKVLQENIPYFGYGYIKDVNQLVPNVPLNFYAFRVMVILGGYFILFFIVVLFFIYKKDLSKMRWMHWVALLTIPLAYIAGQAGWVVAECGRQPWAIRDLLPTSAAISKLDVGSVQTTFFIFLFLFTVMLIAEIGIMIRAIKKGPEV
;
A
#
# COMPACT_ATOMS: atom_id res chain seq x y z
N ASN A 1 7.46 -37.95 -7.83
CA ASN A 1 6.09 -38.36 -7.48
C ASN A 1 5.13 -37.66 -8.43
N GLU A 2 4.38 -38.43 -9.23
CA GLU A 2 3.47 -37.89 -10.27
C GLU A 2 2.31 -37.06 -9.66
N PHE A 3 1.84 -37.45 -8.49
CA PHE A 3 0.83 -36.69 -7.75
C PHE A 3 1.26 -35.22 -7.51
N TRP A 4 2.48 -35.00 -7.01
CA TRP A 4 2.97 -33.65 -6.75
C TRP A 4 3.28 -32.87 -8.03
N LYS A 5 3.69 -33.55 -9.11
CA LYS A 5 3.88 -32.91 -10.42
C LYS A 5 2.55 -32.36 -10.97
N ARG A 6 1.48 -33.15 -10.89
CA ARG A 6 0.12 -32.73 -11.31
C ARG A 6 -0.43 -31.59 -10.41
N THR A 7 -0.22 -31.72 -9.12
CA THR A 7 -0.59 -30.67 -8.14
C THR A 7 0.12 -29.36 -8.48
N ALA A 8 1.43 -29.38 -8.69
CA ALA A 8 2.20 -28.20 -9.05
C ALA A 8 1.73 -27.59 -10.38
N LYS A 9 1.54 -28.40 -11.43
CA LYS A 9 1.04 -27.93 -12.73
C LYS A 9 -0.32 -27.23 -12.61
N PHE A 10 -1.22 -27.74 -11.79
CA PHE A 10 -2.51 -27.12 -11.56
C PHE A 10 -2.38 -25.71 -10.95
N TRP A 11 -1.62 -25.60 -9.85
CA TRP A 11 -1.43 -24.30 -9.19
C TRP A 11 -0.63 -23.32 -10.03
N MET A 12 0.37 -23.79 -10.77
CA MET A 12 1.11 -22.98 -11.74
C MET A 12 0.18 -22.42 -12.84
N LYS A 13 -0.78 -23.20 -13.33
CA LYS A 13 -1.73 -22.73 -14.32
C LYS A 13 -2.60 -21.59 -13.79
N LEU A 14 -3.10 -21.70 -12.56
CA LEU A 14 -3.86 -20.62 -11.93
C LEU A 14 -2.98 -19.38 -11.67
N PHE A 15 -1.76 -19.59 -11.22
CA PHE A 15 -0.77 -18.51 -11.11
C PHE A 15 -0.53 -17.80 -12.44
N GLY A 16 -0.34 -18.53 -13.53
CA GLY A 16 -0.08 -17.94 -14.85
C GLY A 16 -1.23 -17.11 -15.38
N ILE A 17 -2.49 -17.45 -15.05
CA ILE A 17 -3.68 -16.66 -15.42
C ILE A 17 -3.61 -15.30 -14.70
N ASN A 18 -3.41 -15.29 -13.38
CA ASN A 18 -3.27 -14.04 -12.59
C ASN A 18 -2.06 -13.22 -13.05
N PHE A 19 -0.91 -13.90 -13.30
CA PHE A 19 0.31 -13.24 -13.73
C PHE A 19 0.13 -12.48 -15.05
N ALA A 20 -0.50 -13.10 -16.05
CA ALA A 20 -0.72 -12.47 -17.35
C ALA A 20 -1.58 -11.18 -17.25
N ILE A 21 -2.62 -11.22 -16.44
CA ILE A 21 -3.49 -10.05 -16.20
C ILE A 21 -2.75 -9.00 -15.37
N GLY A 22 -2.00 -9.42 -14.34
CA GLY A 22 -1.20 -8.53 -13.51
C GLY A 22 -0.17 -7.73 -14.30
N VAL A 23 0.57 -8.38 -15.21
CA VAL A 23 1.51 -7.71 -16.12
C VAL A 23 0.80 -6.71 -17.03
N ALA A 24 -0.33 -7.10 -17.64
CA ALA A 24 -1.08 -6.23 -18.55
C ALA A 24 -1.60 -4.97 -17.84
N THR A 25 -2.16 -5.11 -16.64
CA THR A 25 -2.67 -3.98 -15.85
C THR A 25 -1.56 -3.12 -15.30
N GLY A 26 -0.43 -3.71 -14.87
CA GLY A 26 0.75 -2.99 -14.39
C GLY A 26 1.36 -2.06 -15.44
N LEU A 27 1.54 -2.56 -16.67
CA LEU A 27 2.06 -1.75 -17.78
C LEU A 27 1.18 -0.53 -18.07
N ILE A 28 -0.16 -0.69 -18.02
CA ILE A 28 -1.10 0.43 -18.26
C ILE A 28 -0.91 1.51 -17.19
N LEU A 29 -0.76 1.13 -15.91
CA LEU A 29 -0.55 2.07 -14.82
C LEU A 29 0.75 2.87 -14.96
N GLU A 30 1.82 2.27 -15.45
CA GLU A 30 3.08 2.98 -15.71
C GLU A 30 2.94 4.08 -16.75
N PHE A 31 2.18 3.86 -17.82
CA PHE A 31 1.92 4.88 -18.82
C PHE A 31 1.16 6.09 -18.27
N GLU A 32 0.32 5.91 -17.24
CA GLU A 32 -0.43 7.00 -16.64
C GLU A 32 0.45 8.03 -15.91
N PHE A 33 1.64 7.67 -15.46
CA PHE A 33 2.58 8.62 -14.88
C PHE A 33 3.00 9.71 -15.88
N GLY A 34 3.21 9.36 -17.16
CA GLY A 34 3.54 10.32 -18.20
C GLY A 34 2.34 11.11 -18.70
N THR A 35 1.15 10.50 -18.72
CA THR A 35 -0.06 11.12 -19.30
C THR A 35 -0.81 11.98 -18.28
N ASN A 36 -1.25 11.40 -17.18
CA ASN A 36 -2.14 12.08 -16.23
C ASN A 36 -1.38 12.74 -15.06
N TRP A 37 -0.14 12.33 -14.82
CA TRP A 37 0.69 12.76 -13.68
C TRP A 37 2.04 13.35 -14.13
N SER A 38 2.06 14.09 -15.22
CA SER A 38 3.32 14.61 -15.78
C SER A 38 4.07 15.56 -14.84
N ASN A 39 3.37 16.40 -14.08
CA ASN A 39 4.00 17.28 -13.10
C ASN A 39 4.64 16.47 -11.96
N TYR A 40 3.97 15.40 -11.51
CA TYR A 40 4.55 14.47 -10.55
C TYR A 40 5.82 13.83 -11.12
N SER A 41 5.73 13.26 -12.31
CA SER A 41 6.85 12.57 -12.97
C SER A 41 8.06 13.49 -13.16
N TRP A 42 7.82 14.76 -13.49
CA TRP A 42 8.88 15.77 -13.56
C TRP A 42 9.50 16.04 -12.19
N PHE A 43 8.67 16.25 -11.15
CA PHE A 43 9.10 16.66 -9.83
C PHE A 43 9.91 15.58 -9.08
N VAL A 44 9.61 14.30 -9.31
CA VAL A 44 10.34 13.19 -8.68
C VAL A 44 11.61 12.78 -9.43
N GLY A 45 11.70 13.08 -10.72
CA GLY A 45 12.89 12.86 -11.53
C GLY A 45 13.45 11.43 -11.45
N ASP A 46 14.73 11.32 -11.15
CA ASP A 46 15.49 10.07 -11.03
C ASP A 46 15.15 9.24 -9.79
N ILE A 47 14.58 9.85 -8.74
CA ILE A 47 14.17 9.15 -7.52
C ILE A 47 13.11 8.09 -7.81
N PHE A 48 12.21 8.35 -8.77
CA PHE A 48 11.21 7.39 -9.21
C PHE A 48 11.72 6.57 -10.40
N GLY A 49 12.44 7.21 -11.32
CA GLY A 49 12.95 6.59 -12.54
C GLY A 49 13.98 5.48 -12.30
N ALA A 50 14.89 5.66 -11.33
CA ALA A 50 15.91 4.64 -11.05
C ALA A 50 15.33 3.33 -10.49
N PRO A 51 14.45 3.33 -9.46
CA PRO A 51 13.73 2.13 -9.03
C PRO A 51 12.97 1.42 -10.16
N LEU A 52 12.22 2.15 -10.98
CA LEU A 52 11.46 1.57 -12.10
C LEU A 52 12.38 1.00 -13.18
N ALA A 53 13.51 1.65 -13.50
CA ALA A 53 14.48 1.12 -14.44
C ALA A 53 15.10 -0.19 -13.95
N ILE A 54 15.47 -0.26 -12.66
CA ILE A 54 16.00 -1.48 -12.05
C ILE A 54 14.93 -2.59 -12.04
N GLU A 55 13.68 -2.25 -11.74
CA GLU A 55 12.54 -3.18 -11.82
C GLU A 55 12.43 -3.78 -13.22
N GLY A 56 12.39 -2.94 -14.26
CA GLY A 56 12.30 -3.38 -15.64
C GLY A 56 13.46 -4.28 -16.06
N ILE A 57 14.69 -3.88 -15.74
CA ILE A 57 15.90 -4.62 -16.16
C ILE A 57 16.09 -5.91 -15.38
N LEU A 58 16.01 -5.88 -14.05
CA LEU A 58 16.30 -7.06 -13.23
C LEU A 58 15.07 -7.94 -13.03
N ALA A 59 13.96 -7.39 -12.58
CA ALA A 59 12.80 -8.19 -12.20
C ALA A 59 12.03 -8.69 -13.44
N PHE A 60 11.61 -7.80 -14.31
CA PHE A 60 10.78 -8.16 -15.47
C PHE A 60 11.50 -9.10 -16.45
N PHE A 61 12.78 -8.85 -16.78
CA PHE A 61 13.54 -9.76 -17.64
C PHE A 61 13.78 -11.12 -16.98
N MET A 62 14.03 -11.15 -15.67
CA MET A 62 14.17 -12.41 -14.93
C MET A 62 12.86 -13.18 -14.94
N GLU A 63 11.74 -12.55 -14.65
CA GLU A 63 10.41 -13.18 -14.72
C GLU A 63 10.08 -13.69 -16.12
N ALA A 64 10.21 -12.87 -17.15
CA ALA A 64 9.89 -13.21 -18.53
C ALA A 64 10.72 -14.40 -19.03
N THR A 65 12.00 -14.48 -18.62
CA THR A 65 12.87 -15.58 -18.99
C THR A 65 12.50 -16.88 -18.30
N PHE A 66 12.36 -16.84 -16.97
CA PHE A 66 12.18 -18.07 -16.19
C PHE A 66 10.75 -18.58 -16.16
N ILE A 67 9.74 -17.74 -16.37
CA ILE A 67 8.33 -18.16 -16.48
C ILE A 67 8.14 -19.11 -17.67
N ALA A 68 8.80 -18.84 -18.80
CA ALA A 68 8.75 -19.74 -19.97
C ALA A 68 9.33 -21.12 -19.64
N VAL A 69 10.46 -21.18 -18.94
CA VAL A 69 11.05 -22.45 -18.48
C VAL A 69 10.16 -23.15 -17.47
N MET A 70 9.57 -22.42 -16.54
CA MET A 70 8.64 -22.94 -15.53
C MET A 70 7.43 -23.64 -16.18
N PHE A 71 6.83 -23.04 -17.20
CA PHE A 71 5.66 -23.62 -17.87
C PHE A 71 5.99 -24.72 -18.88
N PHE A 72 7.04 -24.52 -19.69
CA PHE A 72 7.33 -25.38 -20.85
C PHE A 72 8.56 -26.27 -20.67
N GLY A 73 9.30 -26.15 -19.57
CA GLY A 73 10.55 -26.84 -19.31
C GLY A 73 10.43 -28.22 -18.68
N TRP A 74 9.22 -28.71 -18.33
CA TRP A 74 9.00 -29.94 -17.56
C TRP A 74 9.74 -31.17 -18.06
N GLU A 75 9.89 -31.31 -19.37
CA GLU A 75 10.56 -32.44 -20.01
C GLU A 75 11.76 -32.03 -20.90
N LYS A 76 12.03 -30.73 -20.97
CA LYS A 76 13.07 -30.14 -21.83
C LYS A 76 14.35 -29.77 -21.08
N VAL A 77 14.28 -29.59 -19.78
CA VAL A 77 15.41 -29.20 -18.95
C VAL A 77 15.58 -30.14 -17.75
N SER A 78 16.73 -30.09 -17.09
CA SER A 78 16.96 -30.90 -15.88
C SER A 78 16.00 -30.49 -14.75
N LYS A 79 15.65 -31.44 -13.88
CA LYS A 79 14.74 -31.19 -12.73
C LYS A 79 15.25 -30.09 -11.80
N ARG A 80 16.59 -30.00 -11.62
CA ARG A 80 17.21 -28.95 -10.78
C ARG A 80 17.07 -27.59 -11.43
N PHE A 81 17.29 -27.46 -12.72
CA PHE A 81 17.16 -26.21 -13.45
C PHE A 81 15.71 -25.78 -13.53
N HIS A 82 14.73 -26.68 -13.73
CA HIS A 82 13.31 -26.40 -13.68
C HIS A 82 12.88 -25.87 -12.31
N LEU A 83 13.35 -26.49 -11.23
CA LEU A 83 13.07 -26.02 -9.87
C LEU A 83 13.67 -24.63 -9.63
N ALA A 84 14.93 -24.42 -10.02
CA ALA A 84 15.59 -23.11 -9.90
C ALA A 84 14.82 -22.03 -10.68
N SER A 85 14.38 -22.33 -11.91
CA SER A 85 13.58 -21.40 -12.73
C SER A 85 12.24 -21.05 -12.07
N THR A 86 11.59 -22.01 -11.41
CA THR A 86 10.35 -21.75 -10.65
C THR A 86 10.59 -20.79 -9.47
N TRP A 87 11.68 -21.00 -8.72
CA TRP A 87 12.08 -20.09 -7.65
C TRP A 87 12.48 -18.71 -8.17
N LEU A 88 13.21 -18.64 -9.28
CA LEU A 88 13.62 -17.37 -9.89
C LEU A 88 12.42 -16.56 -10.43
N THR A 89 11.38 -17.22 -10.96
CA THR A 89 10.13 -16.55 -11.33
C THR A 89 9.47 -15.92 -10.11
N GLY A 90 9.32 -16.66 -9.01
CA GLY A 90 8.73 -16.12 -7.78
C GLY A 90 9.59 -15.02 -7.12
N LEU A 91 10.92 -15.17 -7.20
CA LEU A 91 11.85 -14.16 -6.71
C LEU A 91 11.80 -12.89 -7.58
N GLY A 92 11.69 -13.02 -8.90
CA GLY A 92 11.51 -11.89 -9.81
C GLY A 92 10.29 -11.05 -9.46
N ALA A 93 9.12 -11.69 -9.30
CA ALA A 93 7.89 -11.04 -8.87
C ALA A 93 8.05 -10.33 -7.50
N THR A 94 8.80 -10.94 -6.60
CA THR A 94 9.06 -10.35 -5.28
C THR A 94 10.00 -9.13 -5.36
N ILE A 95 11.03 -9.19 -6.20
CA ILE A 95 11.95 -8.06 -6.45
C ILE A 95 11.22 -6.92 -7.17
N SER A 96 10.33 -7.21 -8.12
CA SER A 96 9.47 -6.22 -8.75
C SER A 96 8.63 -5.48 -7.69
N ALA A 97 7.97 -6.22 -6.81
CA ALA A 97 7.22 -5.63 -5.70
C ALA A 97 8.10 -4.75 -4.79
N TRP A 98 9.38 -5.08 -4.60
CA TRP A 98 10.30 -4.23 -3.84
C TRP A 98 10.42 -2.83 -4.43
N TRP A 99 10.73 -2.73 -5.71
CA TRP A 99 11.03 -1.45 -6.34
C TRP A 99 9.83 -0.52 -6.41
N ILE A 100 8.66 -1.03 -6.79
CA ILE A 100 7.44 -0.20 -6.79
C ILE A 100 7.03 0.24 -5.39
N LEU A 101 7.27 -0.59 -4.37
CA LEU A 101 6.99 -0.24 -2.97
C LEU A 101 8.03 0.73 -2.38
N VAL A 102 9.28 0.70 -2.84
CA VAL A 102 10.27 1.74 -2.54
C VAL A 102 9.78 3.10 -3.03
N ALA A 103 9.36 3.18 -4.28
CA ALA A 103 8.81 4.42 -4.84
C ALA A 103 7.57 4.91 -4.05
N ASN A 104 6.64 4.01 -3.74
CA ASN A 104 5.46 4.35 -2.96
C ASN A 104 5.78 4.76 -1.51
N ALA A 105 6.77 4.13 -0.88
CA ALA A 105 7.23 4.49 0.45
C ALA A 105 7.87 5.87 0.48
N TRP A 106 8.66 6.19 -0.53
CA TRP A 106 9.27 7.51 -0.67
C TRP A 106 8.22 8.62 -0.81
N MET A 107 7.15 8.41 -1.55
CA MET A 107 6.04 9.36 -1.62
C MET A 107 5.43 9.68 -0.25
N GLN A 108 5.44 8.72 0.66
CA GLN A 108 4.89 8.86 2.02
C GLN A 108 5.90 9.39 3.03
N HIS A 109 7.19 9.16 2.80
CA HIS A 109 8.29 9.63 3.64
C HIS A 109 9.52 9.91 2.76
N PRO A 110 9.62 11.12 2.15
CA PRO A 110 10.73 11.50 1.28
C PRO A 110 12.05 11.52 2.04
N VAL A 111 13.02 10.76 1.58
CA VAL A 111 14.39 10.69 2.13
C VAL A 111 15.42 10.55 0.99
N GLY A 112 16.69 10.82 1.26
CA GLY A 112 17.78 10.60 0.31
C GLY A 112 17.72 11.47 -0.94
N MET A 113 17.10 12.65 -0.86
CA MET A 113 16.93 13.59 -1.96
C MET A 113 17.32 15.00 -1.59
N GLU A 114 17.62 15.81 -2.60
CA GLU A 114 17.81 17.25 -2.50
C GLU A 114 17.00 17.95 -3.60
N PHE A 115 16.40 19.10 -3.27
CA PHE A 115 15.65 19.89 -4.22
C PHE A 115 16.58 20.78 -5.05
N ASN A 116 16.58 20.60 -6.37
CA ASN A 116 17.33 21.43 -7.31
C ASN A 116 16.45 22.58 -7.82
N PRO A 117 16.72 23.84 -7.47
CA PRO A 117 15.90 24.99 -7.88
C PRO A 117 16.07 25.36 -9.36
N ASP A 118 17.17 24.97 -10.02
CA ASP A 118 17.39 25.25 -11.44
C ASP A 118 16.46 24.40 -12.33
N THR A 119 16.27 23.13 -11.95
CA THR A 119 15.43 22.18 -12.68
C THR A 119 14.01 22.07 -12.10
N VAL A 120 13.78 22.59 -10.88
CA VAL A 120 12.54 22.42 -10.11
C VAL A 120 12.20 20.94 -9.93
N ARG A 121 13.20 20.15 -9.54
CA ARG A 121 13.10 18.70 -9.33
C ARG A 121 13.74 18.28 -8.01
N ASN A 122 13.25 17.18 -7.46
CA ASN A 122 14.02 16.47 -6.44
C ASN A 122 15.02 15.54 -7.14
N GLU A 123 16.27 15.62 -6.74
CA GLU A 123 17.36 14.80 -7.26
C GLU A 123 17.82 13.81 -6.17
N MET A 124 18.13 12.60 -6.58
CA MET A 124 18.57 11.55 -5.66
C MET A 124 20.03 11.78 -5.27
N VAL A 125 20.27 11.98 -3.98
CA VAL A 125 21.63 12.13 -3.43
C VAL A 125 22.11 10.89 -2.68
N ASP A 126 21.18 10.05 -2.19
CA ASP A 126 21.50 8.80 -1.53
C ASP A 126 20.53 7.69 -1.95
N PHE A 127 20.98 6.87 -2.88
CA PHE A 127 20.23 5.72 -3.39
C PHE A 127 19.85 4.72 -2.28
N TRP A 128 20.77 4.44 -1.36
CA TRP A 128 20.51 3.45 -0.33
C TRP A 128 19.53 3.98 0.73
N ALA A 129 19.60 5.25 1.08
CA ALA A 129 18.60 5.87 1.94
C ALA A 129 17.17 5.78 1.34
N VAL A 130 17.04 5.88 0.02
CA VAL A 130 15.77 5.68 -0.69
C VAL A 130 15.39 4.19 -0.70
N ALA A 131 16.27 3.33 -1.22
CA ALA A 131 15.98 1.93 -1.50
C ALA A 131 15.74 1.09 -0.22
N THR A 132 16.43 1.41 0.87
CA THR A 132 16.39 0.64 2.12
C THR A 132 15.84 1.42 3.30
N SER A 133 15.05 2.47 3.05
CA SER A 133 14.41 3.22 4.13
C SER A 133 13.57 2.28 5.02
N PRO A 134 13.54 2.48 6.34
CA PRO A 134 12.73 1.63 7.23
C PRO A 134 11.25 1.56 6.82
N VAL A 135 10.71 2.65 6.25
CA VAL A 135 9.35 2.70 5.73
C VAL A 135 9.19 1.81 4.51
N ALA A 136 10.16 1.82 3.56
CA ALA A 136 10.15 0.96 2.39
C ALA A 136 10.25 -0.52 2.76
N VAL A 137 11.19 -0.87 3.64
CA VAL A 137 11.39 -2.24 4.12
C VAL A 137 10.13 -2.79 4.77
N ASN A 138 9.57 -2.06 5.74
CA ASN A 138 8.37 -2.54 6.44
C ASN A 138 7.15 -2.62 5.52
N LYS A 139 6.97 -1.64 4.65
CA LYS A 139 5.87 -1.62 3.67
C LYS A 139 5.96 -2.79 2.69
N PHE A 140 7.17 -3.11 2.22
CA PHE A 140 7.39 -4.28 1.38
C PHE A 140 6.95 -5.56 2.07
N PHE A 141 7.46 -5.83 3.26
CA PHE A 141 7.09 -7.05 3.97
C PHE A 141 5.59 -7.10 4.28
N HIS A 142 4.99 -6.02 4.75
CA HIS A 142 3.54 -6.00 5.03
C HIS A 142 2.71 -6.29 3.78
N THR A 143 3.04 -5.68 2.64
CA THR A 143 2.31 -5.86 1.38
C THR A 143 2.49 -7.27 0.83
N VAL A 144 3.71 -7.80 0.78
CA VAL A 144 3.99 -9.16 0.29
C VAL A 144 3.32 -10.22 1.17
N LEU A 145 3.41 -10.06 2.50
CA LEU A 145 2.76 -10.98 3.44
C LEU A 145 1.25 -10.96 3.31
N SER A 146 0.63 -9.80 3.10
CA SER A 146 -0.81 -9.72 2.83
C SER A 146 -1.21 -10.46 1.55
N GLY A 147 -0.39 -10.37 0.50
CA GLY A 147 -0.55 -11.18 -0.71
C GLY A 147 -0.40 -12.68 -0.46
N TRP A 148 0.49 -13.08 0.44
CA TRP A 148 0.63 -14.48 0.84
C TRP A 148 -0.56 -14.98 1.65
N VAL A 149 -1.16 -14.15 2.51
CA VAL A 149 -2.43 -14.48 3.19
C VAL A 149 -3.53 -14.73 2.17
N LEU A 150 -3.68 -13.84 1.17
CA LEU A 150 -4.62 -14.00 0.07
C LEU A 150 -4.38 -15.32 -0.68
N GLY A 151 -3.13 -15.64 -1.02
CA GLY A 151 -2.74 -16.90 -1.66
C GLY A 151 -3.13 -18.12 -0.83
N GLY A 152 -2.86 -18.08 0.48
CA GLY A 152 -3.26 -19.13 1.43
C GLY A 152 -4.78 -19.35 1.48
N VAL A 153 -5.55 -18.25 1.61
CA VAL A 153 -7.03 -18.26 1.60
C VAL A 153 -7.56 -18.81 0.28
N PHE A 154 -7.00 -18.39 -0.85
CA PHE A 154 -7.41 -18.85 -2.18
C PHE A 154 -7.19 -20.36 -2.33
N VAL A 155 -6.02 -20.86 -1.95
CA VAL A 155 -5.71 -22.30 -2.02
C VAL A 155 -6.65 -23.11 -1.13
N VAL A 156 -6.90 -22.66 0.10
CA VAL A 156 -7.83 -23.32 1.02
C VAL A 156 -9.25 -23.31 0.45
N GLY A 157 -9.71 -22.18 -0.07
CA GLY A 157 -11.05 -22.03 -0.64
C GLY A 157 -11.29 -22.95 -1.85
N ILE A 158 -10.35 -22.97 -2.80
CA ILE A 158 -10.43 -23.86 -3.98
C ILE A 158 -10.34 -25.34 -3.56
N GLY A 159 -9.47 -25.68 -2.63
CA GLY A 159 -9.41 -27.03 -2.07
C GLY A 159 -10.75 -27.46 -1.45
N CYS A 160 -11.38 -26.59 -0.66
CA CYS A 160 -12.70 -26.81 -0.08
C CYS A 160 -13.80 -26.93 -1.15
N TRP A 161 -13.70 -26.21 -2.27
CA TRP A 161 -14.61 -26.39 -3.39
C TRP A 161 -14.54 -27.82 -3.97
N TYR A 162 -13.32 -28.39 -4.11
CA TYR A 162 -13.17 -29.78 -4.54
C TYR A 162 -13.81 -30.77 -3.57
N LEU A 163 -13.68 -30.54 -2.25
CA LEU A 163 -14.33 -31.35 -1.23
C LEU A 163 -15.87 -31.25 -1.31
N LEU A 164 -16.43 -30.07 -1.54
CA LEU A 164 -17.86 -29.86 -1.76
C LEU A 164 -18.37 -30.63 -2.99
N LYS A 165 -17.58 -30.67 -4.06
CA LYS A 165 -17.90 -31.39 -5.30
C LYS A 165 -17.56 -32.90 -5.21
N LYS A 166 -17.01 -33.36 -4.08
CA LYS A 166 -16.57 -34.75 -3.86
C LYS A 166 -15.57 -35.24 -4.95
N ARG A 167 -14.68 -34.33 -5.40
CA ARG A 167 -13.69 -34.58 -6.44
C ARG A 167 -12.26 -34.40 -5.89
N ASN A 168 -11.32 -35.21 -6.39
CA ASN A 168 -9.88 -35.06 -6.11
C ASN A 168 -9.56 -34.84 -4.62
N ARG A 169 -10.15 -35.67 -3.72
CA ARG A 169 -10.06 -35.50 -2.27
C ARG A 169 -8.62 -35.40 -1.75
N GLU A 170 -7.72 -36.28 -2.22
CA GLU A 170 -6.33 -36.29 -1.82
C GLU A 170 -5.61 -34.97 -2.18
N PHE A 171 -5.78 -34.52 -3.44
CA PHE A 171 -5.29 -33.25 -3.93
C PHE A 171 -5.82 -32.08 -3.09
N ALA A 172 -7.12 -32.07 -2.81
CA ALA A 172 -7.78 -31.01 -2.05
C ALA A 172 -7.20 -30.94 -0.64
N LEU A 173 -7.12 -32.05 0.11
CA LEU A 173 -6.61 -32.07 1.47
C LEU A 173 -5.13 -31.69 1.55
N ALA A 174 -4.30 -32.16 0.60
CA ALA A 174 -2.90 -31.79 0.52
C ALA A 174 -2.71 -30.28 0.28
N SER A 175 -3.47 -29.73 -0.67
CA SER A 175 -3.44 -28.29 -0.97
C SER A 175 -3.94 -27.44 0.19
N ILE A 176 -5.06 -27.80 0.81
CA ILE A 176 -5.61 -27.10 1.99
C ILE A 176 -4.60 -27.08 3.14
N LYS A 177 -3.95 -28.22 3.42
CA LYS A 177 -2.95 -28.31 4.47
C LYS A 177 -1.79 -27.35 4.26
N ILE A 178 -1.23 -27.32 3.04
CA ILE A 178 -0.12 -26.43 2.69
C ILE A 178 -0.58 -24.97 2.73
N GLY A 179 -1.70 -24.67 2.10
CA GLY A 179 -2.25 -23.31 2.06
C GLY A 179 -2.60 -22.77 3.44
N ALA A 180 -3.15 -23.60 4.34
CA ALA A 180 -3.50 -23.18 5.69
C ALA A 180 -2.27 -22.94 6.57
N ILE A 181 -1.24 -23.78 6.49
CA ILE A 181 0.03 -23.56 7.23
C ILE A 181 0.71 -22.27 6.74
N PHE A 182 0.86 -22.14 5.42
CA PHE A 182 1.48 -20.98 4.80
C PHE A 182 0.72 -19.69 5.12
N GLY A 183 -0.63 -19.72 4.99
CA GLY A 183 -1.49 -18.57 5.28
C GLY A 183 -1.46 -18.18 6.76
N LEU A 184 -1.41 -19.14 7.69
CA LEU A 184 -1.29 -18.84 9.13
C LEU A 184 0.03 -18.13 9.44
N VAL A 185 1.16 -18.65 8.93
CA VAL A 185 2.47 -18.02 9.12
C VAL A 185 2.48 -16.61 8.53
N ALA A 186 1.97 -16.46 7.30
CA ALA A 186 1.87 -15.15 6.66
C ALA A 186 0.99 -14.17 7.46
N SER A 187 -0.14 -14.64 8.01
CA SER A 187 -1.03 -13.81 8.83
C SER A 187 -0.37 -13.32 10.11
N LEU A 188 0.35 -14.18 10.82
CA LEU A 188 1.08 -13.81 12.03
C LEU A 188 2.19 -12.79 11.73
N LEU A 189 2.94 -13.00 10.66
CA LEU A 189 3.96 -12.04 10.22
C LEU A 189 3.33 -10.72 9.73
N SER A 190 2.13 -10.76 9.12
CA SER A 190 1.40 -9.54 8.72
C SER A 190 0.98 -8.71 9.93
N VAL A 191 0.61 -9.31 11.05
CA VAL A 191 0.33 -8.57 12.29
C VAL A 191 1.58 -7.87 12.80
N TRP A 192 2.71 -8.56 12.81
CA TRP A 192 3.98 -7.98 13.25
C TRP A 192 4.41 -6.78 12.38
N THR A 193 4.36 -6.93 11.06
CA THR A 193 4.68 -5.83 10.14
C THR A 193 3.61 -4.73 10.14
N GLY A 194 2.36 -5.08 10.44
CA GLY A 194 1.25 -4.13 10.63
C GLY A 194 1.46 -3.24 11.85
N ASP A 195 1.90 -3.81 12.97
CA ASP A 195 2.32 -3.04 14.16
C ASP A 195 3.48 -2.09 13.83
N GLY A 196 4.50 -2.56 13.11
CA GLY A 196 5.58 -1.72 12.60
C GLY A 196 5.09 -0.59 11.70
N SER A 197 4.10 -0.84 10.84
CA SER A 197 3.49 0.20 10.00
C SER A 197 2.75 1.25 10.83
N GLY A 198 2.00 0.85 11.83
CA GLY A 198 1.31 1.75 12.77
C GLY A 198 2.29 2.66 13.50
N TYR A 199 3.36 2.09 14.04
CA TYR A 199 4.44 2.85 14.67
C TYR A 199 5.09 3.86 13.71
N GLN A 200 5.47 3.43 12.49
CA GLN A 200 6.09 4.33 11.52
C GLN A 200 5.14 5.45 11.06
N ILE A 201 3.85 5.18 10.93
CA ILE A 201 2.84 6.20 10.60
C ILE A 201 2.76 7.24 11.73
N ALA A 202 2.80 6.83 12.99
CA ALA A 202 2.84 7.74 14.12
C ALA A 202 4.04 8.70 14.05
N GLN A 203 5.21 8.16 13.70
CA GLN A 203 6.45 8.95 13.61
C GLN A 203 6.51 9.86 12.39
N THR A 204 5.98 9.40 11.25
CA THR A 204 6.19 10.08 9.97
C THR A 204 4.94 10.79 9.43
N GLN A 205 3.74 10.35 9.77
CA GLN A 205 2.48 10.83 9.21
C GLN A 205 1.40 11.01 10.30
N PRO A 206 1.59 11.89 11.31
CA PRO A 206 0.68 12.00 12.44
C PRO A 206 -0.77 12.35 12.03
N MET A 207 -0.97 13.18 10.99
CA MET A 207 -2.31 13.48 10.47
C MET A 207 -3.01 12.22 9.93
N LYS A 208 -2.27 11.33 9.28
CA LYS A 208 -2.81 10.05 8.81
C LYS A 208 -3.20 9.15 9.99
N LEU A 209 -2.35 9.06 11.03
CA LEU A 209 -2.69 8.32 12.24
C LEU A 209 -3.97 8.87 12.87
N ALA A 210 -4.05 10.18 13.06
CA ALA A 210 -5.21 10.83 13.65
C ALA A 210 -6.48 10.57 12.82
N ALA A 211 -6.39 10.59 11.47
CA ALA A 211 -7.51 10.31 10.59
C ALA A 211 -7.98 8.85 10.64
N VAL A 212 -7.06 7.85 10.66
CA VAL A 212 -7.44 6.43 10.74
C VAL A 212 -8.00 6.05 12.10
N GLU A 213 -7.65 6.80 13.14
CA GLU A 213 -8.17 6.59 14.50
C GLU A 213 -9.41 7.43 14.81
N GLY A 214 -9.76 8.39 13.95
CA GLY A 214 -10.83 9.35 14.22
C GLY A 214 -10.50 10.24 15.42
N LEU A 215 -9.20 10.44 15.69
CA LEU A 215 -8.69 11.19 16.81
C LEU A 215 -8.65 12.68 16.46
N TYR A 216 -9.67 13.42 16.89
CA TYR A 216 -9.71 14.86 16.67
C TYR A 216 -8.89 15.60 17.73
N GLU A 217 -9.07 15.28 19.00
CA GLU A 217 -8.33 15.86 20.11
C GLU A 217 -7.29 14.83 20.61
N GLY A 218 -6.04 15.22 20.62
CA GLY A 218 -4.94 14.41 21.12
C GLY A 218 -4.78 14.49 22.65
N GLY A 219 -3.86 13.72 23.15
CA GLY A 219 -3.57 13.69 24.59
C GLY A 219 -2.56 12.62 24.98
N THR A 220 -2.40 12.44 26.29
CA THR A 220 -1.68 11.32 26.87
C THR A 220 -2.66 10.17 27.18
N ASN A 221 -2.15 8.93 27.28
CA ASN A 221 -2.96 7.75 27.59
C ASN A 221 -4.14 7.53 26.63
N VAL A 222 -3.97 7.87 25.34
CA VAL A 222 -5.03 7.77 24.35
C VAL A 222 -5.41 6.32 24.10
N GLY A 223 -6.72 6.01 24.18
CA GLY A 223 -7.27 4.69 23.93
C GLY A 223 -7.28 4.37 22.43
N LEU A 224 -7.13 3.08 22.11
CA LEU A 224 -7.35 2.55 20.77
C LEU A 224 -8.81 2.21 20.56
N VAL A 225 -9.48 2.83 19.62
CA VAL A 225 -10.86 2.50 19.28
C VAL A 225 -10.89 1.18 18.50
N GLY A 226 -11.31 0.10 19.14
CA GLY A 226 -11.48 -1.20 18.50
C GLY A 226 -12.73 -1.23 17.61
N ILE A 227 -13.86 -0.82 18.14
CA ILE A 227 -15.15 -0.72 17.44
C ILE A 227 -15.73 0.67 17.72
N GLY A 228 -16.17 1.36 16.67
CA GLY A 228 -16.78 2.69 16.82
C GLY A 228 -17.64 3.07 15.63
N MET A 229 -18.61 3.95 15.92
CA MET A 229 -19.44 4.62 14.92
C MET A 229 -19.14 6.11 14.95
N LEU A 230 -18.58 6.62 13.87
CA LEU A 230 -18.33 8.05 13.74
C LEU A 230 -19.64 8.82 13.66
N ASN A 231 -19.62 10.05 14.19
CA ASN A 231 -20.75 10.97 14.09
C ASN A 231 -20.81 11.54 12.66
N PRO A 232 -21.86 11.25 11.88
CA PRO A 232 -22.00 11.75 10.51
C PRO A 232 -22.19 13.26 10.43
N GLU A 233 -22.51 13.90 11.54
CA GLU A 233 -22.63 15.36 11.62
C GLU A 233 -21.30 16.09 11.83
N LYS A 234 -20.24 15.38 12.25
CA LYS A 234 -18.87 15.92 12.35
C LYS A 234 -18.31 16.13 10.95
N LYS A 235 -18.20 17.38 10.51
CA LYS A 235 -17.77 17.74 9.14
C LYS A 235 -16.37 18.33 9.11
N THR A 236 -16.01 19.12 10.10
CA THR A 236 -14.70 19.78 10.21
C THR A 236 -14.11 19.56 11.59
N TYR A 237 -12.80 19.78 11.72
CA TYR A 237 -12.12 19.58 13.00
C TYR A 237 -12.62 20.50 14.12
N ASN A 238 -13.10 21.71 13.79
CA ASN A 238 -13.49 22.77 14.71
C ASN A 238 -15.03 23.03 14.78
N ASP A 239 -15.88 22.09 14.36
CA ASP A 239 -17.34 22.27 14.36
C ASP A 239 -18.01 22.05 15.73
N GLY A 240 -17.24 21.80 16.79
CA GLY A 240 -17.72 21.61 18.16
C GLY A 240 -18.53 20.33 18.41
N LYS A 241 -18.63 19.44 17.41
CA LYS A 241 -19.38 18.19 17.53
C LYS A 241 -18.49 17.03 17.99
N GLU A 242 -19.08 16.11 18.75
CA GLU A 242 -18.40 14.87 19.17
C GLU A 242 -18.04 14.01 17.96
N PRO A 243 -16.83 13.43 17.94
CA PRO A 243 -16.38 12.59 16.83
C PRO A 243 -17.14 11.29 16.66
N PHE A 244 -17.62 10.70 17.77
CA PHE A 244 -18.25 9.40 17.81
C PHE A 244 -19.66 9.46 18.38
N LEU A 245 -20.57 8.71 17.78
CA LEU A 245 -21.86 8.36 18.40
C LEU A 245 -21.69 7.26 19.43
N PHE A 246 -20.78 6.33 19.18
CA PHE A 246 -20.47 5.20 20.04
C PHE A 246 -19.05 4.72 19.76
N ARG A 247 -18.32 4.33 20.82
CA ARG A 247 -17.00 3.70 20.69
C ARG A 247 -16.71 2.76 21.87
N ILE A 248 -15.96 1.69 21.58
CA ILE A 248 -15.33 0.81 22.56
C ILE A 248 -13.83 0.95 22.34
N GLU A 249 -13.13 1.38 23.38
CA GLU A 249 -11.68 1.62 23.35
C GLU A 249 -10.94 0.70 24.31
N ILE A 250 -9.71 0.37 23.93
CA ILE A 250 -8.74 -0.25 24.83
C ILE A 250 -7.90 0.91 25.41
N PRO A 251 -7.97 1.17 26.72
CA PRO A 251 -7.30 2.33 27.34
C PRO A 251 -5.79 2.34 27.07
N SER A 252 -5.23 3.52 26.82
CA SER A 252 -3.78 3.79 26.60
C SER A 252 -3.14 3.02 25.44
N MET A 253 -3.88 2.17 24.74
CA MET A 253 -3.31 1.29 23.71
C MET A 253 -2.85 2.06 22.48
N LEU A 254 -3.52 3.15 22.09
CA LEU A 254 -3.06 3.96 20.95
C LEU A 254 -1.74 4.67 21.26
N SER A 255 -1.61 5.26 22.46
CA SER A 255 -0.34 5.83 22.91
C SER A 255 0.79 4.79 22.92
N PHE A 256 0.51 3.59 23.41
CA PHE A 256 1.50 2.51 23.42
C PHE A 256 1.89 2.05 22.00
N LEU A 257 0.94 1.86 21.09
CA LEU A 257 1.24 1.43 19.73
C LEU A 257 1.97 2.52 18.92
N ALA A 258 1.59 3.78 19.11
CA ALA A 258 2.18 4.90 18.41
C ALA A 258 3.59 5.23 18.89
N GLU A 259 3.86 5.10 20.20
CA GLU A 259 5.05 5.64 20.84
C GLU A 259 5.85 4.63 21.68
N ARG A 260 5.38 3.40 21.80
CA ARG A 260 5.93 2.36 22.71
C ARG A 260 5.91 2.77 24.18
N ASP A 261 5.12 3.80 24.50
CA ASP A 261 4.88 4.25 25.87
C ASP A 261 3.37 4.56 26.04
N ALA A 262 2.75 3.92 27.03
CA ALA A 262 1.32 4.08 27.30
C ALA A 262 0.96 5.51 27.74
N ASN A 263 1.91 6.28 28.25
CA ASN A 263 1.71 7.65 28.72
C ASN A 263 2.11 8.71 27.69
N ALA A 264 2.62 8.30 26.52
CA ALA A 264 3.05 9.22 25.50
C ALA A 264 1.90 10.06 24.94
N TYR A 265 2.22 11.29 24.57
CA TYR A 265 1.29 12.19 23.91
C TYR A 265 1.12 11.80 22.44
N VAL A 266 -0.13 11.67 21.98
CA VAL A 266 -0.47 11.44 20.57
C VAL A 266 -1.30 12.64 20.09
N PRO A 267 -0.83 13.41 19.08
CA PRO A 267 -1.57 14.57 18.57
C PRO A 267 -2.79 14.13 17.76
N GLY A 268 -3.91 14.80 18.00
CA GLY A 268 -5.13 14.70 17.21
C GLY A 268 -5.14 15.68 16.02
N ILE A 269 -6.17 15.59 15.19
CA ILE A 269 -6.34 16.44 14.00
C ILE A 269 -6.28 17.93 14.36
N THR A 270 -7.02 18.35 15.41
CA THR A 270 -7.04 19.73 15.88
C THR A 270 -5.65 20.21 16.29
N ASN A 271 -4.94 19.40 17.09
CA ASN A 271 -3.61 19.76 17.56
C ASN A 271 -2.60 19.89 16.41
N ILE A 272 -2.68 19.03 15.38
CA ILE A 272 -1.80 19.10 14.21
C ILE A 272 -2.06 20.34 13.38
N ILE A 273 -3.33 20.78 13.29
CA ILE A 273 -3.71 21.99 12.56
C ILE A 273 -3.34 23.25 13.34
N GLU A 274 -3.66 23.29 14.63
CA GLU A 274 -3.41 24.46 15.47
C GLU A 274 -1.95 24.61 15.89
N GLY A 275 -1.19 23.50 15.93
CA GLY A 275 0.19 23.51 16.38
C GLY A 275 0.33 23.67 17.89
N GLY A 276 1.49 24.15 18.34
CA GLY A 276 1.73 24.52 19.74
C GLY A 276 2.03 23.34 20.69
N TYR A 277 1.97 22.10 20.25
CA TYR A 277 2.36 20.94 21.06
C TYR A 277 3.85 20.62 20.88
N GLN A 278 4.45 20.03 21.91
CA GLN A 278 5.84 19.63 21.87
C GLN A 278 6.02 18.34 21.05
N GLN A 279 6.91 18.38 20.08
CA GLN A 279 7.34 17.23 19.30
C GLN A 279 8.42 16.43 20.04
N LYS A 280 8.75 15.23 19.55
CA LYS A 280 9.75 14.36 20.18
C LYS A 280 11.16 14.92 20.24
N ASP A 281 11.51 15.72 19.25
CA ASP A 281 12.81 16.41 19.19
C ASP A 281 12.89 17.63 20.11
N GLY A 282 11.83 17.87 20.88
CA GLY A 282 11.71 19.00 21.79
C GLY A 282 11.25 20.30 21.15
N THR A 283 11.08 20.33 19.83
CA THR A 283 10.58 21.51 19.11
C THR A 283 9.07 21.68 19.32
N ILE A 284 8.59 22.90 19.14
CA ILE A 284 7.15 23.20 19.15
C ILE A 284 6.61 23.05 17.71
N ALA A 285 5.54 22.28 17.55
CA ALA A 285 4.90 22.08 16.26
C ALA A 285 4.34 23.39 15.72
N LEU A 286 4.69 23.71 14.47
CA LEU A 286 4.10 24.85 13.76
C LEU A 286 2.63 24.55 13.41
N SER A 287 1.80 25.59 13.47
CA SER A 287 0.42 25.51 12.96
C SER A 287 0.38 25.29 11.45
N ALA A 288 -0.72 24.73 10.95
CA ALA A 288 -0.95 24.59 9.52
C ALA A 288 -0.89 25.93 8.78
N ALA A 289 -1.41 27.01 9.39
CA ALA A 289 -1.35 28.35 8.84
C ALA A 289 0.09 28.84 8.66
N GLU A 290 0.95 28.66 9.67
CA GLU A 290 2.37 29.02 9.58
C GLU A 290 3.10 28.20 8.51
N LYS A 291 2.80 26.90 8.39
CA LYS A 291 3.37 26.04 7.34
C LYS A 291 2.95 26.51 5.94
N ILE A 292 1.70 26.94 5.77
CA ILE A 292 1.18 27.49 4.51
C ILE A 292 1.91 28.79 4.15
N GLU A 293 2.12 29.71 5.09
CA GLU A 293 2.85 30.96 4.85
C GLU A 293 4.34 30.70 4.51
N ARG A 294 4.98 29.78 5.21
CA ARG A 294 6.35 29.35 4.85
C ARG A 294 6.40 28.70 3.46
N GLY A 295 5.40 27.91 3.10
CA GLY A 295 5.29 27.33 1.77
C GLY A 295 5.13 28.36 0.66
N LYS A 296 4.31 29.39 0.88
CA LYS A 296 4.19 30.54 -0.04
C LYS A 296 5.51 31.30 -0.16
N THR A 297 6.22 31.48 0.96
CA THR A 297 7.55 32.09 0.98
C THR A 297 8.54 31.27 0.16
N ALA A 298 8.52 29.93 0.27
CA ALA A 298 9.37 29.05 -0.54
C ALA A 298 9.10 29.18 -2.04
N ILE A 299 7.82 29.21 -2.44
CA ILE A 299 7.41 29.38 -3.85
C ILE A 299 7.87 30.75 -4.37
N GLY A 300 7.67 31.82 -3.60
CA GLY A 300 8.14 33.17 -3.94
C GLY A 300 9.66 33.24 -4.06
N ALA A 301 10.39 32.62 -3.14
CA ALA A 301 11.85 32.57 -3.17
C ALA A 301 12.38 31.80 -4.38
N LEU A 302 11.73 30.70 -4.76
CA LEU A 302 12.08 29.96 -5.99
C LEU A 302 11.90 30.83 -7.25
N ALA A 303 10.79 31.56 -7.34
CA ALA A 303 10.55 32.48 -8.45
C ALA A 303 11.59 33.60 -8.49
N ALA A 304 11.92 34.20 -7.36
CA ALA A 304 12.93 35.25 -7.25
C ALA A 304 14.34 34.73 -7.62
N TYR A 305 14.71 33.54 -7.14
CA TYR A 305 15.97 32.88 -7.49
C TYR A 305 16.11 32.71 -9.01
N ARG A 306 15.10 32.16 -9.65
CA ARG A 306 15.12 31.93 -11.11
C ARG A 306 15.16 33.24 -11.91
N ALA A 307 14.43 34.26 -11.45
CA ALA A 307 14.46 35.59 -12.09
C ALA A 307 15.83 36.23 -11.97
N ALA A 308 16.45 36.22 -10.79
CA ALA A 308 17.77 36.76 -10.54
C ALA A 308 18.84 36.03 -11.38
N LYS A 309 18.76 34.71 -11.43
CA LYS A 309 19.68 33.86 -12.21
C LYS A 309 19.57 34.17 -13.73
N SER A 310 18.35 34.32 -14.23
CA SER A 310 18.09 34.66 -15.63
C SER A 310 18.60 36.09 -15.99
N ALA A 311 18.61 36.98 -15.01
CA ALA A 311 19.16 38.34 -15.16
C ALA A 311 20.67 38.41 -14.95
N GLY A 312 21.35 37.32 -14.62
CA GLY A 312 22.78 37.28 -14.32
C GLY A 312 23.17 37.94 -12.99
N ASN A 313 22.21 38.15 -12.09
CA ASN A 313 22.45 38.74 -10.75
C ASN A 313 22.66 37.62 -9.71
N GLU A 314 23.90 37.22 -9.53
CA GLU A 314 24.27 36.13 -8.61
C GLU A 314 24.05 36.50 -7.12
N GLU A 315 24.16 37.77 -6.75
CA GLU A 315 23.97 38.21 -5.37
C GLU A 315 22.50 38.04 -4.93
N ASP A 316 21.55 38.54 -5.72
CA ASP A 316 20.13 38.36 -5.48
C ASP A 316 19.71 36.89 -5.55
N ALA A 317 20.33 36.12 -6.46
CA ALA A 317 20.08 34.68 -6.56
C ALA A 317 20.50 33.95 -5.28
N GLN A 318 21.65 34.28 -4.69
CA GLN A 318 22.11 33.66 -3.43
C GLN A 318 21.21 34.03 -2.24
N VAL A 319 20.74 35.26 -2.16
CA VAL A 319 19.79 35.69 -1.13
C VAL A 319 18.48 34.90 -1.24
N ALA A 320 17.91 34.82 -2.44
CA ALA A 320 16.70 34.07 -2.68
C ALA A 320 16.86 32.55 -2.42
N TYR A 321 18.01 31.99 -2.78
CA TYR A 321 18.33 30.58 -2.53
C TYR A 321 18.36 30.25 -1.04
N LYS A 322 18.95 31.12 -0.23
CA LYS A 322 18.97 30.93 1.23
C LYS A 322 17.56 30.92 1.83
N VAL A 323 16.69 31.85 1.42
CA VAL A 323 15.28 31.88 1.85
C VAL A 323 14.56 30.62 1.41
N LEU A 324 14.82 30.13 0.19
CA LEU A 324 14.26 28.88 -0.31
C LEU A 324 14.67 27.70 0.54
N GLN A 325 15.97 27.54 0.83
CA GLN A 325 16.49 26.43 1.65
C GLN A 325 15.86 26.37 3.04
N GLU A 326 15.64 27.52 3.69
CA GLU A 326 15.01 27.58 5.01
C GLU A 326 13.54 27.17 5.00
N ASN A 327 12.86 27.29 3.86
CA ASN A 327 11.42 27.08 3.75
C ASN A 327 11.02 25.90 2.85
N ILE A 328 11.97 25.23 2.18
CA ILE A 328 11.71 24.09 1.30
C ILE A 328 10.94 22.92 1.96
N PRO A 329 11.12 22.60 3.25
CA PRO A 329 10.32 21.54 3.88
C PRO A 329 8.81 21.81 3.90
N TYR A 330 8.42 23.07 3.69
CA TYR A 330 7.01 23.49 3.64
C TYR A 330 6.54 23.81 2.22
N PHE A 331 7.34 23.54 1.20
CA PHE A 331 7.06 23.95 -0.18
C PHE A 331 5.67 23.55 -0.67
N GLY A 332 5.26 22.30 -0.42
CA GLY A 332 3.94 21.79 -0.81
C GLY A 332 2.77 22.50 -0.14
N TYR A 333 2.96 22.99 1.09
CA TYR A 333 1.92 23.75 1.81
C TYR A 333 1.55 25.05 1.11
N GLY A 334 2.45 25.65 0.34
CA GLY A 334 2.20 26.88 -0.41
C GLY A 334 1.08 26.76 -1.47
N TYR A 335 0.75 25.56 -1.88
CA TYR A 335 -0.37 25.27 -2.79
C TYR A 335 -1.71 25.05 -2.08
N ILE A 336 -1.71 24.93 -0.74
CA ILE A 336 -2.91 24.69 0.06
C ILE A 336 -3.65 26.02 0.28
N LYS A 337 -4.94 26.03 -0.05
CA LYS A 337 -5.79 27.24 0.05
C LYS A 337 -6.56 27.33 1.35
N ASP A 338 -6.92 26.18 1.91
CA ASP A 338 -7.69 26.05 3.14
C ASP A 338 -7.09 24.94 4.01
N VAL A 339 -6.91 25.22 5.29
CA VAL A 339 -6.35 24.27 6.27
C VAL A 339 -7.16 22.96 6.35
N ASN A 340 -8.46 22.98 6.09
CA ASN A 340 -9.29 21.80 6.05
C ASN A 340 -8.89 20.81 4.94
N GLN A 341 -8.20 21.27 3.89
CA GLN A 341 -7.68 20.41 2.84
C GLN A 341 -6.58 19.47 3.34
N LEU A 342 -5.92 19.81 4.46
CA LEU A 342 -4.88 18.97 5.07
C LEU A 342 -5.44 17.75 5.81
N VAL A 343 -6.75 17.72 6.07
CA VAL A 343 -7.40 16.61 6.76
C VAL A 343 -7.88 15.59 5.75
N PRO A 344 -7.36 14.34 5.79
CA PRO A 344 -7.85 13.25 4.96
C PRO A 344 -9.32 12.94 5.25
N ASN A 345 -10.00 12.23 4.35
CA ASN A 345 -11.36 11.76 4.60
C ASN A 345 -11.40 10.81 5.81
N VAL A 346 -11.73 11.33 6.98
CA VAL A 346 -11.71 10.59 8.25
C VAL A 346 -12.61 9.36 8.21
N PRO A 347 -13.91 9.43 7.82
CA PRO A 347 -14.78 8.26 7.76
C PRO A 347 -14.23 7.14 6.88
N LEU A 348 -13.75 7.47 5.68
CA LEU A 348 -13.20 6.48 4.76
C LEU A 348 -11.99 5.76 5.37
N ASN A 349 -11.04 6.51 5.92
CA ASN A 349 -9.83 5.95 6.50
C ASN A 349 -10.12 5.15 7.78
N PHE A 350 -10.98 5.67 8.64
CA PHE A 350 -11.38 5.00 9.88
C PHE A 350 -12.01 3.63 9.63
N TYR A 351 -13.02 3.56 8.76
CA TYR A 351 -13.70 2.29 8.49
C TYR A 351 -12.85 1.33 7.68
N ALA A 352 -12.11 1.81 6.68
CA ALA A 352 -11.20 0.96 5.91
C ALA A 352 -10.13 0.30 6.81
N PHE A 353 -9.56 1.04 7.74
CA PHE A 353 -8.58 0.51 8.69
C PHE A 353 -9.19 -0.59 9.57
N ARG A 354 -10.40 -0.38 10.13
CA ARG A 354 -11.09 -1.40 10.94
C ARG A 354 -11.43 -2.65 10.13
N VAL A 355 -11.90 -2.49 8.91
CA VAL A 355 -12.16 -3.65 8.02
C VAL A 355 -10.87 -4.46 7.81
N MET A 356 -9.75 -3.79 7.50
CA MET A 356 -8.46 -4.46 7.29
C MET A 356 -8.02 -5.22 8.55
N VAL A 357 -8.03 -4.58 9.73
CA VAL A 357 -7.55 -5.17 10.98
C VAL A 357 -8.44 -6.32 11.46
N ILE A 358 -9.77 -6.14 11.42
CA ILE A 358 -10.73 -7.18 11.85
C ILE A 358 -10.61 -8.40 10.93
N LEU A 359 -10.51 -8.21 9.62
CA LEU A 359 -10.30 -9.31 8.69
C LEU A 359 -8.94 -9.97 8.87
N GLY A 360 -7.89 -9.22 9.20
CA GLY A 360 -6.57 -9.76 9.55
C GLY A 360 -6.65 -10.73 10.74
N GLY A 361 -7.33 -10.33 11.81
CA GLY A 361 -7.60 -11.20 12.96
C GLY A 361 -8.45 -12.43 12.60
N TYR A 362 -9.47 -12.22 11.75
CA TYR A 362 -10.31 -13.30 11.25
C TYR A 362 -9.49 -14.35 10.47
N PHE A 363 -8.53 -13.97 9.64
CA PHE A 363 -7.73 -14.92 8.86
C PHE A 363 -6.85 -15.81 9.76
N ILE A 364 -6.29 -15.26 10.83
CA ILE A 364 -5.56 -16.08 11.82
C ILE A 364 -6.48 -17.16 12.41
N LEU A 365 -7.65 -16.75 12.89
CA LEU A 365 -8.64 -17.69 13.43
C LEU A 365 -9.10 -18.70 12.39
N PHE A 366 -9.36 -18.25 11.17
CA PHE A 366 -9.76 -19.10 10.05
C PHE A 366 -8.73 -20.22 9.78
N PHE A 367 -7.45 -19.87 9.64
CA PHE A 367 -6.41 -20.87 9.40
C PHE A 367 -6.22 -21.83 10.57
N ILE A 368 -6.29 -21.35 11.82
CA ILE A 368 -6.24 -22.20 13.01
C ILE A 368 -7.38 -23.22 13.00
N VAL A 369 -8.61 -22.78 12.71
CA VAL A 369 -9.79 -23.65 12.66
C VAL A 369 -9.68 -24.66 11.52
N VAL A 370 -9.22 -24.25 10.34
CA VAL A 370 -8.98 -25.17 9.21
C VAL A 370 -7.96 -26.25 9.59
N LEU A 371 -6.83 -25.86 10.19
CA LEU A 371 -5.80 -26.80 10.64
C LEU A 371 -6.32 -27.72 11.74
N PHE A 372 -7.09 -27.21 12.68
CA PHE A 372 -7.74 -28.05 13.69
C PHE A 372 -8.60 -29.15 13.07
N PHE A 373 -9.43 -28.81 12.08
CA PHE A 373 -10.26 -29.80 11.40
C PHE A 373 -9.45 -30.79 10.57
N ILE A 374 -8.32 -30.38 9.99
CA ILE A 374 -7.43 -31.29 9.26
C ILE A 374 -6.79 -32.32 10.19
N TYR A 375 -6.31 -31.89 11.37
CA TYR A 375 -5.51 -32.74 12.26
C TYR A 375 -6.32 -33.51 13.31
N LYS A 376 -7.45 -32.96 13.77
CA LYS A 376 -8.22 -33.51 14.88
C LYS A 376 -9.58 -34.07 14.48
N LYS A 377 -10.06 -33.72 13.28
CA LYS A 377 -11.37 -34.13 12.75
C LYS A 377 -11.20 -34.54 11.28
N ASP A 378 -12.28 -34.83 10.59
CA ASP A 378 -12.27 -35.08 9.12
C ASP A 378 -12.88 -33.86 8.44
N LEU A 379 -12.02 -32.94 8.00
CA LEU A 379 -12.44 -31.74 7.27
C LEU A 379 -13.33 -32.08 6.08
N SER A 380 -13.11 -33.23 5.39
CA SER A 380 -13.89 -33.61 4.20
C SER A 380 -15.38 -33.79 4.47
N LYS A 381 -15.79 -33.97 5.73
CA LYS A 381 -17.19 -34.10 6.17
C LYS A 381 -17.83 -32.78 6.62
N MET A 382 -17.04 -31.72 6.76
CA MET A 382 -17.48 -30.43 7.33
C MET A 382 -17.99 -29.47 6.25
N ARG A 383 -19.14 -29.76 5.63
CA ARG A 383 -19.68 -28.97 4.49
C ARG A 383 -19.83 -27.48 4.80
N TRP A 384 -20.22 -27.11 6.02
CA TRP A 384 -20.32 -25.70 6.40
C TRP A 384 -18.98 -24.99 6.33
N MET A 385 -17.88 -25.65 6.77
CA MET A 385 -16.53 -25.08 6.74
C MET A 385 -16.05 -24.88 5.30
N HIS A 386 -16.46 -25.75 4.37
CA HIS A 386 -16.14 -25.57 2.96
C HIS A 386 -16.77 -24.30 2.37
N TRP A 387 -18.02 -23.99 2.77
CA TRP A 387 -18.67 -22.74 2.37
C TRP A 387 -18.02 -21.52 3.01
N VAL A 388 -17.69 -21.59 4.28
CA VAL A 388 -16.92 -20.53 4.96
C VAL A 388 -15.62 -20.25 4.21
N ALA A 389 -14.85 -21.30 3.85
CA ALA A 389 -13.60 -21.16 3.12
C ALA A 389 -13.77 -20.49 1.74
N LEU A 390 -14.83 -20.84 1.00
CA LEU A 390 -15.14 -20.19 -0.28
C LEU A 390 -15.50 -18.71 -0.11
N LEU A 391 -16.34 -18.40 0.89
CA LEU A 391 -16.75 -17.02 1.17
C LEU A 391 -15.62 -16.17 1.78
N THR A 392 -14.56 -16.80 2.29
CA THR A 392 -13.37 -16.11 2.79
C THR A 392 -12.50 -15.55 1.65
N ILE A 393 -12.56 -16.14 0.44
CA ILE A 393 -11.77 -15.65 -0.71
C ILE A 393 -12.03 -14.16 -0.97
N PRO A 394 -13.27 -13.68 -1.21
CA PRO A 394 -13.52 -12.25 -1.44
C PRO A 394 -13.13 -11.38 -0.23
N LEU A 395 -13.22 -11.89 1.00
CA LEU A 395 -12.83 -11.13 2.19
C LEU A 395 -11.34 -10.82 2.20
N ALA A 396 -10.49 -11.71 1.68
CA ALA A 396 -9.05 -11.46 1.57
C ALA A 396 -8.73 -10.33 0.56
N TYR A 397 -9.44 -10.26 -0.56
CA TYR A 397 -9.35 -9.11 -1.47
C TYR A 397 -9.84 -7.82 -0.82
N ILE A 398 -10.97 -7.86 -0.11
CA ILE A 398 -11.53 -6.68 0.59
C ILE A 398 -10.52 -6.16 1.62
N ALA A 399 -9.88 -7.03 2.40
CA ALA A 399 -8.86 -6.62 3.37
C ALA A 399 -7.66 -5.94 2.70
N GLY A 400 -7.16 -6.49 1.60
CA GLY A 400 -6.07 -5.90 0.83
C GLY A 400 -6.44 -4.53 0.25
N GLN A 401 -7.63 -4.40 -0.34
CA GLN A 401 -8.11 -3.12 -0.88
C GLN A 401 -8.33 -2.08 0.23
N ALA A 402 -8.88 -2.49 1.39
CA ALA A 402 -9.04 -1.62 2.53
C ALA A 402 -7.69 -1.09 3.04
N GLY A 403 -6.64 -1.93 3.05
CA GLY A 403 -5.27 -1.50 3.35
C GLY A 403 -4.73 -0.46 2.37
N TRP A 404 -4.99 -0.63 1.07
CA TRP A 404 -4.60 0.37 0.06
C TRP A 404 -5.39 1.67 0.19
N VAL A 405 -6.67 1.62 0.51
CA VAL A 405 -7.46 2.83 0.81
C VAL A 405 -6.82 3.60 1.96
N VAL A 406 -6.46 2.94 3.06
CA VAL A 406 -5.75 3.58 4.20
C VAL A 406 -4.39 4.14 3.76
N ALA A 407 -3.64 3.41 2.95
CA ALA A 407 -2.32 3.84 2.50
C ALA A 407 -2.40 5.10 1.65
N GLU A 408 -3.31 5.17 0.68
CA GLU A 408 -3.37 6.20 -0.35
C GLU A 408 -4.33 7.35 -0.01
N CYS A 409 -5.52 7.05 0.51
CA CYS A 409 -6.47 8.09 0.94
C CYS A 409 -6.05 8.73 2.27
N GLY A 410 -5.34 7.98 3.14
CA GLY A 410 -4.83 8.51 4.40
C GLY A 410 -3.67 9.49 4.24
N ARG A 411 -2.97 9.49 3.09
CA ARG A 411 -1.91 10.48 2.82
C ARG A 411 -2.41 11.75 2.13
N GLN A 412 -3.67 11.81 1.72
CA GLN A 412 -4.20 13.01 1.08
C GLN A 412 -4.13 14.22 2.01
N PRO A 413 -3.92 15.44 1.46
CA PRO A 413 -3.93 15.82 0.03
C PRO A 413 -2.61 15.58 -0.73
N TRP A 414 -1.66 14.86 -0.15
CA TRP A 414 -0.30 14.75 -0.68
C TRP A 414 -0.14 13.68 -1.76
N ALA A 415 0.43 14.03 -2.89
CA ALA A 415 1.09 13.10 -3.81
C ALA A 415 2.47 12.73 -3.26
N ILE A 416 3.26 13.73 -2.82
CA ILE A 416 4.49 13.53 -2.05
C ILE A 416 4.34 14.35 -0.77
N ARG A 417 4.44 13.69 0.35
CA ARG A 417 4.19 14.29 1.65
C ARG A 417 4.97 15.59 1.83
N ASP A 418 4.26 16.64 2.28
CA ASP A 418 4.75 17.98 2.58
C ASP A 418 5.37 18.75 1.37
N LEU A 419 5.70 18.07 0.27
CA LEU A 419 6.40 18.63 -0.87
C LEU A 419 5.49 18.90 -2.08
N LEU A 420 4.56 17.99 -2.38
CA LEU A 420 3.71 18.10 -3.57
C LEU A 420 2.29 17.61 -3.29
N PRO A 421 1.31 18.53 -3.23
CA PRO A 421 -0.09 18.10 -3.12
C PRO A 421 -0.60 17.54 -4.45
N THR A 422 -1.60 16.66 -4.38
CA THR A 422 -2.24 16.03 -5.54
C THR A 422 -2.70 17.05 -6.58
N SER A 423 -3.24 18.19 -6.13
CA SER A 423 -3.70 19.27 -7.03
C SER A 423 -2.61 19.90 -7.89
N ALA A 424 -1.34 19.86 -7.44
CA ALA A 424 -0.20 20.37 -8.17
C ALA A 424 0.54 19.27 -8.99
N ALA A 425 0.30 18.00 -8.63
CA ALA A 425 0.96 16.84 -9.22
C ALA A 425 0.39 16.42 -10.58
N ILE A 426 -0.87 16.75 -10.86
CA ILE A 426 -1.60 16.35 -12.05
C ILE A 426 -1.13 17.10 -13.30
N SER A 427 -1.28 16.48 -14.46
CA SER A 427 -1.07 17.11 -15.76
C SER A 427 -2.13 18.21 -16.03
N LYS A 428 -1.76 19.20 -16.85
CA LYS A 428 -2.70 20.24 -17.32
C LYS A 428 -3.54 19.66 -18.46
N LEU A 429 -4.56 18.87 -18.12
CA LEU A 429 -5.50 18.27 -19.07
C LEU A 429 -6.91 18.83 -18.85
N ASP A 430 -7.71 18.83 -19.92
CA ASP A 430 -9.13 19.14 -19.80
C ASP A 430 -9.90 17.97 -19.15
N VAL A 431 -11.00 18.29 -18.51
CA VAL A 431 -11.83 17.30 -17.80
C VAL A 431 -12.35 16.22 -18.73
N GLY A 432 -12.70 16.58 -19.99
CA GLY A 432 -13.20 15.63 -20.99
C GLY A 432 -12.20 14.55 -21.34
N SER A 433 -10.91 14.92 -21.50
CA SER A 433 -9.82 13.97 -21.78
C SER A 433 -9.65 12.97 -20.61
N VAL A 434 -9.65 13.47 -19.37
CA VAL A 434 -9.54 12.60 -18.18
C VAL A 434 -10.75 11.66 -18.04
N GLN A 435 -11.96 12.16 -18.25
CA GLN A 435 -13.17 11.34 -18.25
C GLN A 435 -13.14 10.25 -19.34
N THR A 436 -12.69 10.60 -20.53
CA THR A 436 -12.59 9.66 -21.65
C THR A 436 -11.63 8.52 -21.31
N THR A 437 -10.43 8.82 -20.84
CA THR A 437 -9.44 7.81 -20.42
C THR A 437 -9.96 6.97 -19.27
N PHE A 438 -10.59 7.56 -18.27
CA PHE A 438 -11.21 6.84 -17.17
C PHE A 438 -12.22 5.80 -17.63
N PHE A 439 -13.16 6.16 -18.51
CA PHE A 439 -14.16 5.23 -18.99
C PHE A 439 -13.59 4.15 -19.91
N ILE A 440 -12.57 4.47 -20.72
CA ILE A 440 -11.84 3.48 -21.53
C ILE A 440 -11.20 2.43 -20.62
N PHE A 441 -10.46 2.85 -19.59
CA PHE A 441 -9.83 1.91 -18.68
C PHE A 441 -10.83 1.15 -17.81
N LEU A 442 -11.87 1.80 -17.33
CA LEU A 442 -12.96 1.13 -16.62
C LEU A 442 -13.56 -0.01 -17.45
N PHE A 443 -13.85 0.24 -18.72
CA PHE A 443 -14.36 -0.78 -19.63
C PHE A 443 -13.32 -1.89 -19.86
N LEU A 444 -12.09 -1.52 -20.20
CA LEU A 444 -11.01 -2.48 -20.46
C LEU A 444 -10.75 -3.40 -19.26
N PHE A 445 -10.57 -2.83 -18.08
CA PHE A 445 -10.31 -3.61 -16.86
C PHE A 445 -11.50 -4.47 -16.46
N THR A 446 -12.73 -4.00 -16.67
CA THR A 446 -13.93 -4.81 -16.42
C THR A 446 -13.98 -6.03 -17.36
N VAL A 447 -13.69 -5.84 -18.65
CA VAL A 447 -13.62 -6.95 -19.62
C VAL A 447 -12.50 -7.93 -19.23
N MET A 448 -11.32 -7.44 -18.88
CA MET A 448 -10.21 -8.27 -18.44
C MET A 448 -10.56 -9.08 -17.19
N LEU A 449 -11.18 -8.46 -16.19
CA LEU A 449 -11.63 -9.13 -14.97
C LEU A 449 -12.65 -10.24 -15.26
N ILE A 450 -13.64 -9.97 -16.11
CA ILE A 450 -14.63 -10.98 -16.52
C ILE A 450 -13.95 -12.14 -17.24
N ALA A 451 -13.01 -11.86 -18.13
CA ALA A 451 -12.24 -12.87 -18.85
C ALA A 451 -11.38 -13.69 -17.89
N GLU A 452 -10.66 -13.06 -16.98
CA GLU A 452 -9.84 -13.72 -15.95
C GLU A 452 -10.66 -14.67 -15.10
N ILE A 453 -11.75 -14.17 -14.50
CA ILE A 453 -12.65 -14.98 -13.67
C ILE A 453 -13.21 -16.17 -14.50
N GLY A 454 -13.61 -15.93 -15.75
CA GLY A 454 -14.12 -16.96 -16.64
C GLY A 454 -13.09 -18.05 -16.95
N ILE A 455 -11.84 -17.67 -17.25
CA ILE A 455 -10.73 -18.59 -17.53
C ILE A 455 -10.35 -19.35 -16.25
N MET A 456 -10.26 -18.64 -15.12
CA MET A 456 -9.96 -19.21 -13.82
C MET A 456 -10.97 -20.28 -13.41
N ILE A 457 -12.27 -19.98 -13.50
CA ILE A 457 -13.35 -20.92 -13.19
C ILE A 457 -13.29 -22.15 -14.11
N ARG A 458 -13.01 -21.98 -15.40
CA ARG A 458 -12.85 -23.10 -16.34
C ARG A 458 -11.67 -23.98 -15.96
N ALA A 459 -10.52 -23.37 -15.62
CA ALA A 459 -9.34 -24.09 -15.18
C ALA A 459 -9.58 -24.87 -13.88
N ILE A 460 -10.25 -24.26 -12.90
CA ILE A 460 -10.63 -24.90 -11.64
C ILE A 460 -11.60 -26.07 -11.89
N LYS A 461 -12.62 -25.88 -12.74
CA LYS A 461 -13.58 -26.95 -13.08
C LYS A 461 -12.93 -28.12 -13.81
N LYS A 462 -11.95 -27.87 -14.67
CA LYS A 462 -11.18 -28.93 -15.34
C LYS A 462 -10.41 -29.77 -14.33
N GLY A 463 -9.77 -29.13 -13.38
CA GLY A 463 -9.03 -29.78 -12.28
C GLY A 463 -7.59 -30.13 -12.63
N PRO A 464 -6.85 -30.73 -11.69
CA PRO A 464 -5.54 -31.30 -11.98
C PRO A 464 -5.70 -32.41 -13.02
N GLU A 465 -4.99 -32.27 -14.13
CA GLU A 465 -5.04 -33.25 -15.24
C GLU A 465 -4.56 -34.61 -14.75
N VAL A 466 -5.28 -35.65 -15.19
CA VAL A 466 -4.99 -37.07 -14.85
C VAL A 466 -3.75 -37.54 -15.62
#